data_026a9344326fa1b9fced88b937ab5976
#
_entry.id   026a9344326fa1b9fced88b937ab5976
#
_cell.length_a   1.000
_cell.length_b   1.000
_cell.length_c   1.000
_cell.angle_alpha   90.00
_cell.angle_beta   90.00
_cell.angle_gamma   90.00
#
_symmetry.space_group_name_H-M   'P 1'
#
loop_
_entity.id
_entity.type
_entity.pdbx_description
1 polymer ?
#
loop_
_entity_poly.entity_id
_entity_poly.type
_entity_poly.pdbx_seq_one_letter_code
_entity_poly.pdbx_strand_id
1 'polypeptide(L)'
;CIRDSPNPVDGRKHTKEEKLQSYIVNRAEKYLNSKGRNIIGWDEILEGGLAPNATVMSWRGVEGGMTAAKAGHDAIMTPNPYAYLDHYQEEPEIAPVTIGGYNTLKKTYSYNPVPVDADSLVKQHIIGVQANCWAEYMPTEDNRDYQIFPRLIAISETGWTPMKKKNFTSFCNRMVEDFQRLEAMGVKPCLNFFDVNINTRATQEGVLNVELETFYPGAQIYYTTHGEQPSIHANLYNRPFPLDGTYDLKAAAFVNGKQIGKVTHKPVSYTHLRAHETLANL
;
A
#
# COMPACT_ATOMS: atom_id res chain seq x y z
N CYS A 1 -20.03 -38.53 -5.45
CA CYS A 1 -21.01 -37.51 -5.86
C CYS A 1 -20.69 -36.18 -5.22
N ILE A 2 -20.20 -35.25 -6.02
CA ILE A 2 -20.03 -33.85 -5.61
C ILE A 2 -21.44 -33.23 -5.68
N ARG A 3 -22.07 -33.01 -4.50
CA ARG A 3 -23.41 -32.41 -4.43
C ARG A 3 -23.37 -30.96 -4.91
N ASP A 4 -24.34 -30.54 -5.74
CA ASP A 4 -24.52 -29.17 -6.25
C ASP A 4 -25.10 -28.22 -5.19
N SER A 5 -24.82 -28.43 -3.91
CA SER A 5 -25.23 -27.52 -2.86
C SER A 5 -24.34 -26.26 -2.85
N PRO A 6 -24.89 -25.07 -2.53
CA PRO A 6 -24.10 -23.86 -2.31
C PRO A 6 -23.06 -24.09 -1.22
N ASN A 7 -21.89 -23.44 -1.36
CA ASN A 7 -20.87 -23.45 -0.33
C ASN A 7 -21.43 -22.72 0.93
N PRO A 8 -21.36 -23.35 2.11
CA PRO A 8 -21.85 -22.72 3.34
C PRO A 8 -21.06 -21.45 3.73
N VAL A 9 -19.84 -21.25 3.17
CA VAL A 9 -19.00 -20.09 3.48
C VAL A 9 -19.34 -18.88 2.62
N ASP A 10 -19.50 -19.03 1.32
CA ASP A 10 -19.74 -17.92 0.36
C ASP A 10 -21.11 -17.97 -0.33
N GLY A 11 -21.90 -19.03 -0.11
CA GLY A 11 -23.25 -19.19 -0.63
C GLY A 11 -23.37 -19.48 -2.12
N ARG A 12 -22.24 -19.62 -2.86
CA ARG A 12 -22.24 -19.84 -4.31
C ARG A 12 -22.04 -21.31 -4.71
N LYS A 13 -22.44 -21.67 -5.91
CA LYS A 13 -22.11 -22.97 -6.52
C LYS A 13 -20.69 -22.90 -7.10
N HIS A 14 -19.89 -23.94 -6.83
CA HIS A 14 -18.52 -24.03 -7.27
C HIS A 14 -18.35 -24.98 -8.46
N THR A 15 -17.37 -24.68 -9.32
CA THR A 15 -16.97 -25.52 -10.44
C THR A 15 -16.38 -26.85 -9.96
N LYS A 16 -16.16 -27.78 -10.89
CA LYS A 16 -15.49 -29.07 -10.58
C LYS A 16 -14.05 -28.87 -10.15
N GLU A 17 -13.38 -27.90 -10.75
CA GLU A 17 -11.98 -27.54 -10.49
C GLU A 17 -11.84 -26.95 -9.07
N GLU A 18 -12.71 -26.02 -8.69
CA GLU A 18 -12.73 -25.45 -7.32
C GLU A 18 -12.98 -26.53 -6.26
N LYS A 19 -13.89 -27.49 -6.54
CA LYS A 19 -14.16 -28.61 -5.65
C LYS A 19 -12.98 -29.59 -5.58
N LEU A 20 -12.24 -29.79 -6.66
CA LEU A 20 -11.04 -30.61 -6.68
C LEU A 20 -9.92 -29.96 -5.86
N GLN A 21 -9.75 -28.63 -5.97
CA GLN A 21 -8.81 -27.89 -5.14
C GLN A 21 -9.15 -28.07 -3.66
N SER A 22 -10.41 -27.85 -3.27
CA SER A 22 -10.89 -28.04 -1.91
C SER A 22 -10.65 -29.47 -1.40
N TYR A 23 -10.86 -30.50 -2.26
CA TYR A 23 -10.57 -31.89 -1.90
C TYR A 23 -9.08 -32.10 -1.55
N ILE A 24 -8.16 -31.53 -2.35
CA ILE A 24 -6.72 -31.62 -2.09
C ILE A 24 -6.36 -30.89 -0.80
N VAL A 25 -6.87 -29.66 -0.60
CA VAL A 25 -6.64 -28.86 0.60
C VAL A 25 -7.12 -29.60 1.86
N ASN A 26 -8.32 -30.18 1.84
CA ASN A 26 -8.86 -30.97 2.95
C ASN A 26 -8.00 -32.22 3.26
N ARG A 27 -7.43 -32.86 2.26
CA ARG A 27 -6.50 -34.00 2.48
C ARG A 27 -5.20 -33.53 3.13
N ALA A 28 -4.65 -32.41 2.66
CA ALA A 28 -3.44 -31.83 3.23
C ALA A 28 -3.68 -31.41 4.67
N GLU A 29 -4.82 -30.74 4.96
CA GLU A 29 -5.22 -30.37 6.31
C GLU A 29 -5.30 -31.57 7.25
N LYS A 30 -6.02 -32.61 6.87
CA LYS A 30 -6.13 -33.84 7.71
C LYS A 30 -4.77 -34.43 8.06
N TYR A 31 -3.86 -34.45 7.09
CA TYR A 31 -2.50 -34.94 7.33
C TYR A 31 -1.74 -34.03 8.29
N LEU A 32 -1.78 -32.72 8.09
CA LEU A 32 -1.08 -31.75 8.94
C LEU A 32 -1.65 -31.71 10.34
N ASN A 33 -2.99 -31.77 10.49
CA ASN A 33 -3.65 -31.86 11.79
C ASN A 33 -3.24 -33.13 12.54
N SER A 34 -3.06 -34.27 11.87
CA SER A 34 -2.54 -35.49 12.49
C SER A 34 -1.11 -35.37 13.02
N LYS A 35 -0.38 -34.31 12.57
CA LYS A 35 0.95 -33.93 13.04
C LYS A 35 0.93 -32.73 14.03
N GLY A 36 -0.25 -32.34 14.52
CA GLY A 36 -0.42 -31.23 15.43
C GLY A 36 -0.17 -29.83 14.80
N ARG A 37 -0.41 -29.71 13.49
CA ARG A 37 -0.24 -28.45 12.74
C ARG A 37 -1.55 -28.06 12.07
N ASN A 38 -1.87 -26.76 12.09
CA ASN A 38 -2.96 -26.16 11.30
C ASN A 38 -2.40 -25.62 9.98
N ILE A 39 -3.29 -25.47 9.00
CA ILE A 39 -2.92 -24.84 7.71
C ILE A 39 -3.28 -23.38 7.70
N ILE A 40 -2.48 -22.62 6.95
CA ILE A 40 -2.80 -21.27 6.50
C ILE A 40 -2.76 -21.32 4.96
N GLY A 41 -3.81 -20.83 4.33
CA GLY A 41 -3.86 -20.76 2.86
C GLY A 41 -4.29 -19.40 2.38
N TRP A 42 -3.87 -19.06 1.16
CA TRP A 42 -4.37 -17.88 0.47
C TRP A 42 -5.89 -17.97 0.30
N ASP A 43 -6.56 -16.84 0.08
CA ASP A 43 -8.02 -16.78 0.09
C ASP A 43 -8.72 -17.61 -1.02
N GLU A 44 -7.96 -18.20 -1.96
CA GLU A 44 -8.45 -19.22 -2.90
C GLU A 44 -8.94 -20.50 -2.20
N ILE A 45 -8.46 -20.80 -0.99
CA ILE A 45 -8.97 -21.96 -0.23
C ILE A 45 -10.44 -21.84 0.19
N LEU A 46 -11.02 -20.65 0.08
CA LEU A 46 -12.46 -20.44 0.23
C LEU A 46 -13.26 -21.08 -0.92
N GLU A 47 -12.63 -21.21 -2.08
CA GLU A 47 -13.26 -21.76 -3.27
C GLU A 47 -13.45 -23.27 -3.12
N GLY A 48 -14.68 -23.75 -3.37
CA GLY A 48 -15.01 -25.16 -3.24
C GLY A 48 -15.25 -25.68 -1.82
N GLY A 49 -15.07 -24.84 -0.80
CA GLY A 49 -15.32 -25.15 0.62
C GLY A 49 -14.06 -25.11 1.46
N LEU A 50 -14.15 -24.41 2.58
CA LEU A 50 -13.05 -24.21 3.51
C LEU A 50 -12.86 -25.44 4.41
N ALA A 51 -11.61 -25.86 4.62
CA ALA A 51 -11.26 -26.93 5.55
C ALA A 51 -11.48 -26.47 7.01
N PRO A 52 -11.93 -27.35 7.94
CA PRO A 52 -12.47 -26.96 9.26
C PRO A 52 -11.55 -26.12 10.14
N ASN A 53 -10.24 -26.34 10.10
CA ASN A 53 -9.26 -25.63 10.96
C ASN A 53 -8.33 -24.71 10.16
N ALA A 54 -8.69 -24.37 8.92
CA ALA A 54 -7.87 -23.53 8.07
C ALA A 54 -7.96 -22.05 8.47
N THR A 55 -6.82 -21.38 8.51
CA THR A 55 -6.71 -19.92 8.59
C THR A 55 -6.60 -19.37 7.17
N VAL A 56 -7.30 -18.28 6.87
CA VAL A 56 -7.31 -17.66 5.55
C VAL A 56 -6.41 -16.44 5.50
N MET A 57 -5.53 -16.38 4.50
CA MET A 57 -4.71 -15.22 4.21
C MET A 57 -5.35 -14.43 3.06
N SER A 58 -5.94 -13.28 3.37
CA SER A 58 -6.73 -12.48 2.44
C SER A 58 -5.84 -11.52 1.66
N TRP A 59 -5.56 -11.82 0.39
CA TRP A 59 -4.65 -11.05 -0.45
C TRP A 59 -5.31 -10.32 -1.62
N ARG A 60 -6.36 -10.91 -2.24
CA ARG A 60 -7.08 -10.30 -3.37
C ARG A 60 -7.85 -9.03 -2.98
N GLY A 61 -8.00 -8.80 -1.69
CA GLY A 61 -8.68 -7.68 -1.07
C GLY A 61 -9.00 -8.01 0.38
N VAL A 62 -10.01 -7.37 0.95
CA VAL A 62 -10.45 -7.60 2.33
C VAL A 62 -11.56 -8.65 2.42
N GLU A 63 -12.24 -8.94 1.32
CA GLU A 63 -13.47 -9.73 1.26
C GLU A 63 -13.24 -11.20 1.67
N GLY A 64 -12.12 -11.80 1.26
CA GLY A 64 -11.77 -13.17 1.63
C GLY A 64 -11.64 -13.32 3.15
N GLY A 65 -10.91 -12.41 3.79
CA GLY A 65 -10.75 -12.40 5.24
C GLY A 65 -12.06 -12.15 5.98
N MET A 66 -12.90 -11.25 5.48
CA MET A 66 -14.22 -10.97 6.05
C MET A 66 -15.13 -12.19 5.94
N THR A 67 -15.12 -12.90 4.80
CA THR A 67 -15.90 -14.11 4.57
C THR A 67 -15.46 -15.21 5.53
N ALA A 68 -14.16 -15.44 5.67
CA ALA A 68 -13.60 -16.42 6.61
C ALA A 68 -13.99 -16.10 8.06
N ALA A 69 -13.79 -14.85 8.49
CA ALA A 69 -14.10 -14.41 9.84
C ALA A 69 -15.58 -14.55 10.20
N LYS A 70 -16.50 -14.20 9.29
CA LYS A 70 -17.94 -14.43 9.46
C LYS A 70 -18.31 -15.91 9.56
N ALA A 71 -17.53 -16.79 8.95
CA ALA A 71 -17.70 -18.24 9.04
C ALA A 71 -17.01 -18.85 10.29
N GLY A 72 -16.40 -18.06 11.16
CA GLY A 72 -15.74 -18.50 12.38
C GLY A 72 -14.31 -19.02 12.16
N HIS A 73 -13.67 -18.66 11.05
CA HIS A 73 -12.28 -18.99 10.75
C HIS A 73 -11.36 -17.79 10.94
N ASP A 74 -10.16 -18.05 11.44
CA ASP A 74 -9.17 -17.01 11.59
C ASP A 74 -8.71 -16.48 10.22
N ALA A 75 -8.45 -15.18 10.15
CA ALA A 75 -7.97 -14.49 8.96
C ALA A 75 -6.77 -13.61 9.25
N ILE A 76 -5.78 -13.67 8.36
CA ILE A 76 -4.64 -12.76 8.29
C ILE A 76 -4.86 -11.82 7.11
N MET A 77 -4.83 -10.51 7.37
CA MET A 77 -5.13 -9.51 6.37
C MET A 77 -3.84 -9.06 5.67
N THR A 78 -3.76 -9.32 4.37
CA THR A 78 -2.62 -8.94 3.53
C THR A 78 -3.06 -8.42 2.16
N PRO A 79 -4.04 -7.50 2.09
CA PRO A 79 -4.63 -7.10 0.83
C PRO A 79 -3.61 -6.41 -0.08
N ASN A 80 -3.57 -6.86 -1.32
CA ASN A 80 -2.65 -6.41 -2.36
C ASN A 80 -2.49 -4.87 -2.45
N PRO A 81 -3.56 -4.05 -2.43
CA PRO A 81 -3.43 -2.61 -2.56
C PRO A 81 -2.66 -1.91 -1.42
N TYR A 82 -2.47 -2.56 -0.28
CA TYR A 82 -1.88 -1.95 0.92
C TYR A 82 -0.65 -2.69 1.44
N ALA A 83 -0.61 -4.02 1.31
CA ALA A 83 0.34 -4.88 1.99
C ALA A 83 1.38 -5.54 1.06
N TYR A 84 1.27 -5.34 -0.27
CA TYR A 84 2.24 -5.83 -1.23
C TYR A 84 3.38 -4.82 -1.42
N LEU A 85 4.54 -5.14 -0.91
CA LEU A 85 5.72 -4.27 -0.91
C LEU A 85 6.58 -4.42 -2.17
N ASP A 86 6.22 -5.31 -3.06
CA ASP A 86 6.78 -5.49 -4.42
C ASP A 86 6.14 -4.53 -5.45
N HIS A 87 5.18 -3.69 -5.05
CA HIS A 87 4.61 -2.63 -5.87
C HIS A 87 5.47 -1.35 -5.83
N TYR A 88 5.31 -0.49 -6.84
CA TYR A 88 5.92 0.84 -6.85
C TYR A 88 5.50 1.64 -5.62
N GLN A 89 6.45 2.37 -5.02
CA GLN A 89 6.19 3.28 -3.91
C GLN A 89 6.48 4.74 -4.25
N GLU A 90 7.07 4.98 -5.40
CA GLU A 90 7.25 6.28 -6.04
C GLU A 90 6.94 6.16 -7.53
N GLU A 91 7.01 7.26 -8.29
CA GLU A 91 6.66 7.27 -9.72
C GLU A 91 7.51 6.25 -10.49
N PRO A 92 6.88 5.43 -11.37
CA PRO A 92 7.57 4.34 -12.07
C PRO A 92 8.77 4.78 -12.92
N GLU A 93 8.76 6.03 -13.40
CA GLU A 93 9.81 6.59 -14.25
C GLU A 93 11.16 6.78 -13.52
N ILE A 94 11.13 6.87 -12.21
CA ILE A 94 12.32 7.10 -11.36
C ILE A 94 12.62 5.94 -10.42
N ALA A 95 11.69 4.99 -10.29
CA ALA A 95 11.80 3.83 -9.42
C ALA A 95 12.51 2.65 -10.09
N PRO A 96 13.16 1.75 -9.34
CA PRO A 96 13.53 0.43 -9.85
C PRO A 96 12.30 -0.32 -10.39
N VAL A 97 12.49 -1.11 -11.44
CA VAL A 97 11.40 -1.91 -12.04
C VAL A 97 10.77 -2.84 -11.02
N THR A 98 9.45 -2.90 -11.01
CA THR A 98 8.65 -3.78 -10.14
C THR A 98 7.65 -4.59 -10.96
N ILE A 99 6.87 -5.45 -10.31
CA ILE A 99 5.78 -6.19 -10.96
C ILE A 99 4.63 -5.28 -11.45
N GLY A 100 4.59 -4.05 -10.98
CA GLY A 100 3.51 -3.09 -11.21
C GLY A 100 2.78 -2.72 -9.93
N GLY A 101 1.58 -2.15 -10.06
CA GLY A 101 0.83 -1.62 -8.91
C GLY A 101 1.45 -0.36 -8.30
N TYR A 102 0.72 0.31 -7.41
CA TYR A 102 1.19 1.54 -6.76
C TYR A 102 0.74 1.58 -5.29
N ASN A 103 1.70 1.54 -4.38
CA ASN A 103 1.45 1.46 -2.95
C ASN A 103 2.44 2.36 -2.17
N THR A 104 2.05 3.62 -1.96
CA THR A 104 2.87 4.61 -1.24
C THR A 104 2.92 4.33 0.26
N LEU A 105 3.90 4.90 0.96
CA LEU A 105 4.01 4.85 2.43
C LEU A 105 2.71 5.32 3.11
N LYS A 106 2.14 6.44 2.67
CA LYS A 106 0.89 7.00 3.22
C LYS A 106 -0.29 6.06 3.01
N LYS A 107 -0.39 5.44 1.82
CA LYS A 107 -1.43 4.46 1.50
C LYS A 107 -1.30 3.20 2.37
N THR A 108 -0.10 2.62 2.48
CA THR A 108 0.17 1.49 3.38
C THR A 108 -0.22 1.83 4.82
N TYR A 109 0.20 2.99 5.32
CA TYR A 109 -0.14 3.43 6.69
C TYR A 109 -1.64 3.62 6.90
N SER A 110 -2.39 4.06 5.89
CA SER A 110 -3.83 4.31 6.01
C SER A 110 -4.67 3.03 6.17
N TYR A 111 -4.08 1.87 5.91
CA TYR A 111 -4.80 0.60 5.97
C TYR A 111 -5.37 0.31 7.36
N ASN A 112 -6.63 -0.12 7.39
CA ASN A 112 -7.29 -0.66 8.57
C ASN A 112 -7.65 -2.13 8.33
N PRO A 113 -7.01 -3.09 9.03
CA PRO A 113 -7.28 -4.51 8.82
C PRO A 113 -8.66 -4.94 9.33
N VAL A 114 -9.23 -4.20 10.29
CA VAL A 114 -10.53 -4.50 10.86
C VAL A 114 -11.51 -3.38 10.48
N PRO A 115 -12.48 -3.60 9.60
CA PRO A 115 -13.47 -2.59 9.24
C PRO A 115 -14.16 -1.99 10.48
N VAL A 116 -14.47 -0.70 10.40
CA VAL A 116 -15.03 0.05 11.55
C VAL A 116 -16.37 -0.53 12.02
N ASP A 117 -17.19 -0.97 11.06
CA ASP A 117 -18.52 -1.55 11.22
C ASP A 117 -18.51 -3.07 11.44
N ALA A 118 -17.34 -3.71 11.52
CA ALA A 118 -17.22 -5.13 11.78
C ALA A 118 -17.87 -5.50 13.15
N ASP A 119 -18.62 -6.59 13.16
CA ASP A 119 -19.17 -7.15 14.39
C ASP A 119 -18.10 -7.79 15.29
N SER A 120 -18.50 -8.26 16.46
CA SER A 120 -17.58 -8.86 17.45
C SER A 120 -16.95 -10.16 16.96
N LEU A 121 -17.68 -10.97 16.19
CA LEU A 121 -17.20 -12.24 15.64
C LEU A 121 -16.07 -11.97 14.64
N VAL A 122 -16.31 -11.06 13.68
CA VAL A 122 -15.29 -10.68 12.71
C VAL A 122 -14.05 -10.11 13.40
N LYS A 123 -14.23 -9.21 14.38
CA LYS A 123 -13.11 -8.63 15.14
C LYS A 123 -12.26 -9.68 15.86
N GLN A 124 -12.89 -10.72 16.36
CA GLN A 124 -12.21 -11.81 17.07
C GLN A 124 -11.36 -12.68 16.13
N HIS A 125 -11.86 -12.89 14.90
CA HIS A 125 -11.22 -13.78 13.93
C HIS A 125 -10.22 -13.09 13.00
N ILE A 126 -10.14 -11.76 12.94
CA ILE A 126 -9.03 -11.08 12.26
C ILE A 126 -7.83 -11.03 13.22
N ILE A 127 -6.93 -12.00 13.09
CA ILE A 127 -5.84 -12.23 14.05
C ILE A 127 -4.57 -11.42 13.77
N GLY A 128 -4.47 -10.77 12.61
CA GLY A 128 -3.31 -9.95 12.29
C GLY A 128 -3.22 -9.47 10.86
N VAL A 129 -2.09 -8.85 10.57
CA VAL A 129 -1.70 -8.35 9.24
C VAL A 129 -0.38 -8.97 8.80
N GLN A 130 -0.18 -9.05 7.49
CA GLN A 130 1.08 -9.47 6.88
C GLN A 130 1.41 -8.54 5.71
N ALA A 131 2.70 -8.29 5.49
CA ALA A 131 3.19 -7.71 4.25
C ALA A 131 3.78 -8.82 3.37
N ASN A 132 3.60 -8.71 2.06
CA ASN A 132 4.17 -9.61 1.07
C ASN A 132 5.22 -8.86 0.25
N CYS A 133 6.28 -9.56 -0.11
CA CYS A 133 7.37 -9.03 -0.92
C CYS A 133 7.84 -10.14 -1.86
N TRP A 134 7.31 -10.17 -3.08
CA TRP A 134 7.64 -11.17 -4.09
C TRP A 134 8.88 -10.74 -4.85
N ALA A 135 9.79 -11.67 -5.11
CA ALA A 135 11.17 -11.37 -5.47
C ALA A 135 11.45 -11.34 -6.99
N GLU A 136 10.42 -11.44 -7.84
CA GLU A 136 10.58 -11.53 -9.30
C GLU A 136 11.40 -10.38 -9.90
N TYR A 137 11.31 -9.19 -9.29
CA TYR A 137 12.00 -7.98 -9.74
C TYR A 137 13.01 -7.45 -8.71
N MET A 138 13.53 -8.32 -7.82
CA MET A 138 14.48 -7.95 -6.76
C MET A 138 15.81 -8.70 -6.91
N PRO A 139 16.66 -8.31 -7.87
CA PRO A 139 17.90 -9.03 -8.17
C PRO A 139 18.98 -8.88 -7.08
N THR A 140 18.86 -7.90 -6.18
CA THR A 140 19.85 -7.62 -5.14
C THR A 140 19.20 -7.37 -3.78
N GLU A 141 20.01 -7.43 -2.72
CA GLU A 141 19.58 -7.04 -1.38
C GLU A 141 19.20 -5.56 -1.30
N ASP A 142 19.90 -4.70 -1.99
CA ASP A 142 19.59 -3.27 -2.07
C ASP A 142 18.19 -3.03 -2.67
N ASN A 143 17.82 -3.78 -3.72
CA ASN A 143 16.47 -3.71 -4.30
C ASN A 143 15.41 -4.20 -3.31
N ARG A 144 15.69 -5.27 -2.58
CA ARG A 144 14.80 -5.78 -1.52
C ARG A 144 14.60 -4.72 -0.43
N ASP A 145 15.65 -4.16 0.09
CA ASP A 145 15.61 -3.16 1.15
C ASP A 145 14.84 -1.91 0.70
N TYR A 146 15.13 -1.43 -0.51
CA TYR A 146 14.38 -0.35 -1.14
C TYR A 146 12.88 -0.66 -1.22
N GLN A 147 12.49 -1.86 -1.64
CA GLN A 147 11.09 -2.22 -1.79
C GLN A 147 10.37 -2.36 -0.43
N ILE A 148 11.04 -2.93 0.56
CA ILE A 148 10.45 -3.20 1.86
C ILE A 148 10.31 -1.93 2.71
N PHE A 149 11.35 -1.12 2.77
CA PHE A 149 11.40 0.05 3.65
C PHE A 149 11.15 1.36 2.90
N PRO A 150 10.41 2.29 3.54
CA PRO A 150 9.94 2.30 4.94
C PRO A 150 8.56 1.65 5.16
N ARG A 151 7.90 1.11 4.15
CA ARG A 151 6.50 0.62 4.21
C ARG A 151 6.29 -0.51 5.22
N LEU A 152 7.29 -1.38 5.44
CA LEU A 152 7.19 -2.43 6.45
C LEU A 152 7.00 -1.86 7.86
N ILE A 153 7.62 -0.71 8.17
CA ILE A 153 7.41 -0.03 9.46
C ILE A 153 5.96 0.44 9.60
N ALA A 154 5.34 0.92 8.49
CA ALA A 154 3.93 1.30 8.48
C ALA A 154 2.99 0.10 8.70
N ILE A 155 3.28 -1.07 8.12
CA ILE A 155 2.54 -2.31 8.36
C ILE A 155 2.71 -2.76 9.82
N SER A 156 3.93 -2.67 10.37
CA SER A 156 4.19 -3.01 11.77
C SER A 156 3.34 -2.14 12.71
N GLU A 157 3.29 -0.83 12.48
CA GLU A 157 2.44 0.04 13.28
C GLU A 157 0.95 -0.30 13.10
N THR A 158 0.51 -0.69 11.92
CA THR A 158 -0.85 -1.15 11.67
C THR A 158 -1.21 -2.39 12.49
N GLY A 159 -0.26 -3.32 12.67
CA GLY A 159 -0.45 -4.54 13.46
C GLY A 159 -0.46 -4.29 14.98
N TRP A 160 0.28 -3.29 15.47
CA TRP A 160 0.47 -3.06 16.91
C TRP A 160 -0.34 -1.89 17.48
N THR A 161 -0.82 -0.97 16.62
CA THR A 161 -1.48 0.26 17.06
C THR A 161 -2.96 0.25 16.71
N PRO A 162 -3.87 0.34 17.68
CA PRO A 162 -5.29 0.50 17.41
C PRO A 162 -5.58 1.69 16.50
N MET A 163 -6.46 1.54 15.52
CA MET A 163 -6.77 2.56 14.50
C MET A 163 -7.03 3.95 15.07
N LYS A 164 -7.79 4.03 16.19
CA LYS A 164 -8.09 5.32 16.87
C LYS A 164 -6.86 6.04 17.42
N LYS A 165 -5.72 5.36 17.56
CA LYS A 165 -4.45 5.91 18.03
C LYS A 165 -3.47 6.17 16.87
N LYS A 166 -3.75 5.69 15.66
CA LYS A 166 -2.89 5.95 14.51
C LYS A 166 -2.94 7.43 14.15
N ASN A 167 -1.76 8.01 13.91
CA ASN A 167 -1.60 9.40 13.50
C ASN A 167 -0.40 9.48 12.57
N PHE A 168 -0.64 9.79 11.29
CA PHE A 168 0.41 9.79 10.27
C PHE A 168 1.49 10.83 10.53
N THR A 169 1.15 12.02 11.02
CA THR A 169 2.14 13.05 11.39
C THR A 169 3.04 12.57 12.52
N SER A 170 2.47 11.97 13.55
CA SER A 170 3.26 11.37 14.65
C SER A 170 4.12 10.21 14.16
N PHE A 171 3.63 9.40 13.23
CA PHE A 171 4.41 8.35 12.58
C PHE A 171 5.61 8.94 11.82
N CYS A 172 5.39 9.97 10.99
CA CYS A 172 6.46 10.65 10.26
C CYS A 172 7.53 11.25 11.19
N ASN A 173 7.14 11.78 12.35
CA ASN A 173 8.10 12.29 13.35
C ASN A 173 9.03 11.16 13.85
N ARG A 174 8.53 9.96 14.08
CA ARG A 174 9.33 8.81 14.51
C ARG A 174 10.19 8.23 13.39
N MET A 175 9.68 8.28 12.15
CA MET A 175 10.40 7.81 10.97
C MET A 175 11.75 8.47 10.77
N VAL A 176 11.94 9.72 11.21
CA VAL A 176 13.25 10.41 11.13
C VAL A 176 14.32 9.63 11.88
N GLU A 177 14.02 9.15 13.09
CA GLU A 177 14.94 8.30 13.86
C GLU A 177 15.04 6.89 13.26
N ASP A 178 13.96 6.34 12.73
CA ASP A 178 13.99 4.99 12.15
C ASP A 178 14.85 4.94 10.88
N PHE A 179 14.90 6.00 10.08
CA PHE A 179 15.87 6.08 8.97
C PHE A 179 17.32 6.06 9.45
N GLN A 180 17.65 6.73 10.56
CA GLN A 180 18.98 6.66 11.16
C GLN A 180 19.33 5.24 11.66
N ARG A 181 18.34 4.53 12.21
CA ARG A 181 18.51 3.13 12.63
C ARG A 181 18.73 2.21 11.43
N LEU A 182 17.95 2.37 10.36
CA LEU A 182 18.11 1.61 9.12
C LEU A 182 19.50 1.84 8.52
N GLU A 183 19.97 3.08 8.45
CA GLU A 183 21.31 3.43 7.98
C GLU A 183 22.41 2.78 8.84
N ALA A 184 22.29 2.86 10.18
CA ALA A 184 23.22 2.21 11.10
C ALA A 184 23.26 0.68 10.95
N MET A 185 22.18 0.07 10.48
CA MET A 185 22.08 -1.37 10.18
C MET A 185 22.55 -1.71 8.76
N GLY A 186 22.93 -0.74 7.94
CA GLY A 186 23.33 -0.93 6.55
C GLY A 186 22.17 -1.21 5.60
N VAL A 187 20.92 -0.99 6.03
CA VAL A 187 19.71 -1.15 5.21
C VAL A 187 19.56 0.06 4.28
N LYS A 188 19.20 -0.17 3.01
CA LYS A 188 19.06 0.87 1.97
C LYS A 188 17.59 1.12 1.60
N PRO A 189 16.84 1.87 2.43
CA PRO A 189 15.42 2.12 2.19
C PRO A 189 15.18 3.05 0.99
N CYS A 190 13.96 3.05 0.47
CA CYS A 190 13.51 4.13 -0.41
C CYS A 190 13.50 5.45 0.35
N LEU A 191 14.11 6.47 -0.22
CA LEU A 191 14.29 7.79 0.41
C LEU A 191 13.24 8.82 -0.01
N ASN A 192 12.16 8.42 -0.71
CA ASN A 192 11.09 9.32 -1.13
C ASN A 192 10.33 9.99 0.04
N PHE A 193 10.55 9.52 1.26
CA PHE A 193 10.10 10.19 2.49
C PHE A 193 10.63 11.62 2.62
N PHE A 194 11.83 11.87 2.08
CA PHE A 194 12.49 13.18 2.12
C PHE A 194 12.15 14.06 0.91
N ASP A 195 11.49 13.51 -0.09
CA ASP A 195 11.17 14.20 -1.33
C ASP A 195 9.85 14.98 -1.22
N VAL A 196 9.56 15.80 -2.22
CA VAL A 196 8.28 16.51 -2.34
C VAL A 196 7.37 15.74 -3.29
N ASN A 197 6.17 15.38 -2.84
CA ASN A 197 5.12 14.85 -3.71
C ASN A 197 4.40 16.02 -4.40
N ILE A 198 4.32 15.99 -5.73
CA ILE A 198 3.60 16.97 -6.53
C ILE A 198 2.27 16.37 -6.97
N ASN A 199 1.20 16.71 -6.24
CA ASN A 199 -0.15 16.26 -6.54
C ASN A 199 -0.86 17.29 -7.42
N THR A 200 -1.51 16.82 -8.47
CA THR A 200 -2.24 17.68 -9.42
C THR A 200 -3.68 17.21 -9.54
N ARG A 201 -4.64 18.12 -9.45
CA ARG A 201 -6.06 17.83 -9.62
C ARG A 201 -6.70 18.85 -10.56
N ALA A 202 -7.41 18.35 -11.58
CA ALA A 202 -8.22 19.22 -12.43
C ALA A 202 -9.41 19.74 -11.66
N THR A 203 -9.72 21.05 -11.83
CA THR A 203 -10.98 21.64 -11.37
C THR A 203 -12.03 21.51 -12.48
N GLN A 204 -13.31 21.74 -12.13
CA GLN A 204 -14.41 21.73 -13.11
C GLN A 204 -14.27 22.80 -14.21
N GLU A 205 -13.46 23.83 -13.96
CA GLU A 205 -13.20 24.93 -14.92
C GLU A 205 -11.98 24.66 -15.81
N GLY A 206 -11.38 23.45 -15.73
CA GLY A 206 -10.21 23.08 -16.50
C GLY A 206 -8.88 23.69 -16.00
N VAL A 207 -8.87 24.28 -14.81
CA VAL A 207 -7.66 24.75 -14.14
C VAL A 207 -7.04 23.59 -13.35
N LEU A 208 -5.72 23.47 -13.42
CA LEU A 208 -5.01 22.46 -12.63
C LEU A 208 -4.62 23.03 -11.28
N ASN A 209 -5.13 22.44 -10.21
CA ASN A 209 -4.72 22.80 -8.85
C ASN A 209 -3.55 21.91 -8.42
N VAL A 210 -2.46 22.55 -7.94
CA VAL A 210 -1.23 21.90 -7.50
C VAL A 210 -1.15 21.93 -5.98
N GLU A 211 -0.95 20.76 -5.39
CA GLU A 211 -0.67 20.57 -3.98
C GLU A 211 0.70 19.92 -3.81
N LEU A 212 1.57 20.53 -2.99
CA LEU A 212 2.89 20.00 -2.66
C LEU A 212 2.89 19.48 -1.24
N GLU A 213 3.40 18.26 -1.04
CA GLU A 213 3.46 17.60 0.26
C GLU A 213 4.85 16.97 0.46
N THR A 214 5.42 17.06 1.64
CA THR A 214 6.55 16.25 2.07
C THR A 214 6.20 15.54 3.37
N PHE A 215 6.72 14.34 3.57
CA PHE A 215 6.50 13.59 4.80
C PHE A 215 7.48 13.96 5.90
N TYR A 216 8.58 14.64 5.56
CA TYR A 216 9.58 15.05 6.55
C TYR A 216 9.03 16.18 7.42
N PRO A 217 8.95 16.01 8.76
CA PRO A 217 8.35 16.97 9.64
C PRO A 217 9.12 18.30 9.71
N GLY A 218 8.40 19.40 9.59
CA GLY A 218 8.97 20.74 9.71
C GLY A 218 9.81 21.21 8.52
N ALA A 219 9.88 20.43 7.43
CA ALA A 219 10.53 20.91 6.22
C ALA A 219 9.73 22.01 5.53
N GLN A 220 10.43 22.98 4.96
CA GLN A 220 9.89 24.00 4.08
C GLN A 220 9.99 23.49 2.63
N ILE A 221 8.94 23.66 1.84
CA ILE A 221 8.93 23.30 0.44
C ILE A 221 9.15 24.57 -0.40
N TYR A 222 10.18 24.53 -1.25
CA TYR A 222 10.40 25.56 -2.26
C TYR A 222 10.19 24.98 -3.66
N TYR A 223 9.59 25.77 -4.55
CA TYR A 223 9.26 25.32 -5.90
C TYR A 223 9.50 26.37 -6.96
N THR A 224 9.65 25.92 -8.22
CA THR A 224 9.73 26.73 -9.44
C THR A 224 8.73 26.20 -10.47
N THR A 225 8.34 27.06 -11.42
CA THR A 225 7.32 26.74 -12.44
C THR A 225 7.88 26.72 -13.87
N HIS A 226 9.15 27.05 -14.06
CA HIS A 226 9.79 27.17 -15.37
C HIS A 226 11.07 26.32 -15.50
N GLY A 227 11.20 25.28 -14.65
CA GLY A 227 12.26 24.29 -14.74
C GLY A 227 13.58 24.62 -14.04
N GLU A 228 13.67 25.78 -13.37
CA GLU A 228 14.85 26.12 -12.57
C GLU A 228 14.96 25.22 -11.33
N GLN A 229 16.18 25.05 -10.82
CA GLN A 229 16.39 24.29 -9.58
C GLN A 229 15.84 25.07 -8.38
N PRO A 230 14.96 24.45 -7.54
CA PRO A 230 14.47 25.09 -6.32
C PRO A 230 15.63 25.40 -5.36
N SER A 231 15.56 26.58 -4.74
CA SER A 231 16.46 27.01 -3.68
C SER A 231 15.67 27.77 -2.61
N ILE A 232 16.29 28.17 -1.51
CA ILE A 232 15.67 28.97 -0.47
C ILE A 232 15.24 30.37 -0.96
N HIS A 233 15.61 30.77 -2.19
CA HIS A 233 15.20 32.02 -2.84
C HIS A 233 14.05 31.81 -3.85
N ALA A 234 13.62 30.55 -4.08
CA ALA A 234 12.49 30.23 -4.94
C ALA A 234 11.15 30.48 -4.22
N ASN A 235 10.04 30.11 -4.86
CA ASN A 235 8.72 30.28 -4.24
C ASN A 235 8.55 29.36 -3.03
N LEU A 236 8.28 29.92 -1.86
CA LEU A 236 7.92 29.15 -0.68
C LEU A 236 6.47 28.66 -0.79
N TYR A 237 6.26 27.35 -0.68
CA TYR A 237 4.94 26.77 -0.71
C TYR A 237 4.24 26.93 0.65
N ASN A 238 3.07 27.57 0.64
CA ASN A 238 2.24 27.74 1.82
C ASN A 238 0.81 27.21 1.66
N ARG A 239 0.34 27.06 0.42
CA ARG A 239 -1.01 26.57 0.10
C ARG A 239 -1.09 26.09 -1.34
N PRO A 240 -2.08 25.26 -1.69
CA PRO A 240 -2.36 24.88 -3.07
C PRO A 240 -2.53 26.11 -3.97
N PHE A 241 -2.06 25.98 -5.21
CA PHE A 241 -2.10 27.07 -6.20
C PHE A 241 -2.55 26.56 -7.56
N PRO A 242 -3.27 27.39 -8.35
CA PRO A 242 -3.72 27.01 -9.68
C PRO A 242 -2.62 27.18 -10.73
N LEU A 243 -2.64 26.33 -11.76
CA LEU A 243 -1.90 26.48 -13.00
C LEU A 243 -2.88 26.45 -14.18
N ASP A 244 -2.76 27.42 -15.07
CA ASP A 244 -3.65 27.63 -16.24
C ASP A 244 -2.99 27.40 -17.59
N GLY A 245 -1.80 26.78 -17.60
CA GLY A 245 -1.00 26.55 -18.82
C GLY A 245 -0.08 25.34 -18.71
N THR A 246 0.95 25.37 -19.55
CA THR A 246 2.04 24.39 -19.53
C THR A 246 3.17 24.90 -18.64
N TYR A 247 3.59 24.08 -17.69
CA TYR A 247 4.59 24.42 -16.71
C TYR A 247 5.61 23.30 -16.54
N ASP A 248 6.85 23.68 -16.25
CA ASP A 248 7.93 22.76 -15.88
C ASP A 248 8.17 22.88 -14.37
N LEU A 249 7.37 22.13 -13.60
CA LEU A 249 7.29 22.24 -12.15
C LEU A 249 8.40 21.46 -11.47
N LYS A 250 9.21 22.12 -10.66
CA LYS A 250 10.18 21.47 -9.77
C LYS A 250 9.97 21.90 -8.34
N ALA A 251 10.13 20.95 -7.40
CA ALA A 251 9.99 21.20 -5.98
C ALA A 251 11.03 20.42 -5.18
N ALA A 252 11.48 21.01 -4.06
CA ALA A 252 12.38 20.37 -3.12
C ALA A 252 12.06 20.77 -1.68
N ALA A 253 12.36 19.89 -0.74
CA ALA A 253 12.19 20.11 0.69
C ALA A 253 13.51 20.60 1.31
N PHE A 254 13.39 21.52 2.27
CA PHE A 254 14.54 22.14 2.95
C PHE A 254 14.33 22.14 4.46
N VAL A 255 15.39 21.86 5.21
CA VAL A 255 15.44 21.97 6.67
C VAL A 255 16.66 22.83 7.03
N ASN A 256 16.43 23.88 7.82
CA ASN A 256 17.50 24.84 8.22
C ASN A 256 18.29 25.38 7.01
N GLY A 257 17.60 25.66 5.90
CA GLY A 257 18.20 26.19 4.68
C GLY A 257 18.98 25.17 3.83
N LYS A 258 19.03 23.90 4.24
CA LYS A 258 19.67 22.82 3.47
C LYS A 258 18.61 21.95 2.82
N GLN A 259 18.80 21.64 1.54
CA GLN A 259 17.95 20.68 0.84
C GLN A 259 18.08 19.28 1.47
N ILE A 260 16.93 18.63 1.65
CA ILE A 260 16.81 17.20 1.97
C ILE A 260 16.15 16.49 0.80
N GLY A 261 16.50 15.24 0.57
CA GLY A 261 15.94 14.47 -0.55
C GLY A 261 16.34 14.99 -1.93
N LYS A 262 15.63 14.50 -2.94
CA LYS A 262 15.82 14.85 -4.35
C LYS A 262 14.93 16.04 -4.74
N VAL A 263 15.26 16.69 -5.86
CA VAL A 263 14.35 17.61 -6.53
C VAL A 263 13.32 16.77 -7.28
N THR A 264 12.06 16.90 -6.93
CA THR A 264 10.96 16.30 -7.70
C THR A 264 10.64 17.20 -8.89
N HIS A 265 10.55 16.59 -10.06
CA HIS A 265 10.27 17.24 -11.34
C HIS A 265 8.98 16.67 -11.94
N LYS A 266 8.05 17.54 -12.29
CA LYS A 266 6.80 17.15 -12.95
C LYS A 266 6.44 18.16 -14.04
N PRO A 267 6.68 17.83 -15.31
CA PRO A 267 6.12 18.60 -16.41
C PRO A 267 4.60 18.52 -16.36
N VAL A 268 3.95 19.66 -16.44
CA VAL A 268 2.49 19.77 -16.42
C VAL A 268 2.04 20.46 -17.70
N SER A 269 1.25 19.79 -18.53
CA SER A 269 0.69 20.39 -19.75
C SER A 269 -0.84 20.35 -19.72
N TYR A 270 -1.45 21.39 -20.28
CA TYR A 270 -2.90 21.51 -20.42
C TYR A 270 -3.53 20.36 -21.23
N THR A 271 -2.77 19.74 -22.13
CA THR A 271 -3.23 18.60 -22.95
C THR A 271 -3.43 17.31 -22.14
N HIS A 272 -2.76 17.15 -21.01
CA HIS A 272 -2.96 15.99 -20.11
C HIS A 272 -4.30 16.03 -19.37
N LEU A 273 -4.92 17.21 -19.21
CA LEU A 273 -6.21 17.36 -18.56
C LEU A 273 -7.36 16.70 -19.36
N ARG A 274 -7.32 16.78 -20.70
CA ARG A 274 -8.34 16.16 -21.56
C ARG A 274 -8.22 14.65 -21.68
N ALA A 275 -7.02 14.08 -21.49
CA ALA A 275 -6.81 12.64 -21.57
C ALA A 275 -7.33 11.88 -20.32
N HIS A 276 -7.29 12.50 -19.14
CA HIS A 276 -7.86 11.92 -17.92
C HIS A 276 -9.38 11.96 -17.85
N GLU A 277 -10.03 12.96 -18.44
CA GLU A 277 -11.49 13.06 -18.49
C GLU A 277 -12.11 12.00 -19.42
N THR A 278 -11.40 11.59 -20.49
CA THR A 278 -11.87 10.57 -21.43
C THR A 278 -11.77 9.14 -20.88
N LEU A 279 -10.88 8.87 -19.96
CA LEU A 279 -10.75 7.54 -19.33
C LEU A 279 -11.67 7.34 -18.11
N ALA A 280 -12.21 8.40 -17.53
CA ALA A 280 -13.17 8.32 -16.43
C ALA A 280 -14.63 8.12 -16.90
N ASN A 281 -14.90 8.23 -18.21
CA ASN A 281 -16.24 8.11 -18.83
C ASN A 281 -16.39 6.90 -19.76
N LEU A 282 -15.47 5.93 -19.74
CA LEU A 282 -15.56 4.62 -20.39
C LEU A 282 -15.48 3.51 -19.32
#